data_744fc4686dec8c8973e3232420a3d8f5
#
_entry.id   744fc4686dec8c8973e3232420a3d8f5
#
_cell.length_a   1.000
_cell.length_b   1.000
_cell.length_c   1.000
_cell.angle_alpha   90.00
_cell.angle_beta   90.00
_cell.angle_gamma   90.00
#
_symmetry.space_group_name_H-M   'P 1'
#
loop_
_entity.id
_entity.type
_entity.pdbx_description
1 polymer ?
#
loop_
_entity_poly.entity_id
_entity_poly.type
_entity_poly.pdbx_seq_one_letter_code
_entity_poly.pdbx_strand_id
1 'polypeptide(L)'
;MSYPALLTWCEEQAELFGPYIADTGEYLEQAVSEGKKVVLEAQLGAMRDIDYGIFPYTSSSSTISAYGPIGAGIPGKSLDHVIGVLKAYSTCVGAGPFVAEHAMSDDWEEALRKAGGEYGAATGRPRRYRCIYCNQEASLLR
;
A
#
# COMPACT_ATOMS: atom_id res chain seq x y z
N MET A 1 -7.63 -25.39 -15.81
CA MET A 1 -7.06 -24.98 -17.10
C MET A 1 -6.04 -26.04 -17.51
N SER A 2 -6.06 -26.54 -18.74
CA SER A 2 -5.07 -27.51 -19.24
C SER A 2 -3.76 -26.79 -19.57
N TYR A 3 -2.63 -27.53 -19.61
CA TYR A 3 -1.35 -26.93 -19.99
C TYR A 3 -1.36 -26.23 -21.37
N PRO A 4 -1.92 -26.83 -22.44
CA PRO A 4 -1.99 -26.14 -23.73
C PRO A 4 -2.81 -24.83 -23.66
N ALA A 5 -3.93 -24.84 -22.95
CA ALA A 5 -4.76 -23.64 -22.82
C ALA A 5 -4.05 -22.52 -22.02
N LEU A 6 -3.24 -22.89 -21.04
CA LEU A 6 -2.43 -21.92 -20.29
C LEU A 6 -1.33 -21.33 -21.19
N LEU A 7 -0.66 -22.16 -21.99
CA LEU A 7 0.38 -21.71 -22.90
C LEU A 7 -0.18 -20.70 -23.92
N THR A 8 -1.29 -21.07 -24.60
CA THR A 8 -1.96 -20.16 -25.53
C THR A 8 -2.33 -18.83 -24.88
N TRP A 9 -2.90 -18.88 -23.67
CA TRP A 9 -3.22 -17.66 -22.94
C TRP A 9 -1.96 -16.81 -22.64
N CYS A 10 -0.85 -17.42 -22.24
CA CYS A 10 0.42 -16.71 -22.00
C CYS A 10 0.95 -16.07 -23.30
N GLU A 11 0.86 -16.75 -24.44
CA GLU A 11 1.28 -16.23 -25.75
C GLU A 11 0.44 -15.01 -26.14
N GLU A 12 -0.88 -15.09 -26.02
CA GLU A 12 -1.79 -13.97 -26.25
C GLU A 12 -1.48 -12.76 -25.34
N GLN A 13 -1.20 -13.00 -24.04
CA GLN A 13 -0.83 -11.94 -23.13
C GLN A 13 0.54 -11.34 -23.46
N ALA A 14 1.49 -12.16 -23.91
CA ALA A 14 2.82 -11.69 -24.32
C ALA A 14 2.75 -10.77 -25.54
N GLU A 15 1.91 -11.09 -26.51
CA GLU A 15 1.66 -10.21 -27.67
C GLU A 15 1.03 -8.88 -27.24
N LEU A 16 0.03 -8.94 -26.35
CA LEU A 16 -0.70 -7.76 -25.89
C LEU A 16 0.17 -6.83 -25.02
N PHE A 17 0.92 -7.39 -24.08
CA PHE A 17 1.66 -6.60 -23.08
C PHE A 17 3.14 -6.43 -23.41
N GLY A 18 3.70 -7.24 -24.31
CA GLY A 18 5.11 -7.18 -24.70
C GLY A 18 5.60 -5.76 -25.03
N PRO A 19 4.86 -4.96 -25.82
CA PRO A 19 5.24 -3.57 -26.13
C PRO A 19 5.34 -2.62 -24.91
N TYR A 20 4.77 -3.00 -23.77
CA TYR A 20 4.78 -2.20 -22.55
C TYR A 20 5.78 -2.70 -21.51
N ILE A 21 6.51 -3.78 -21.79
CA ILE A 21 7.53 -4.33 -20.89
C ILE A 21 8.87 -3.67 -21.22
N ALA A 22 9.46 -3.04 -20.21
CA ALA A 22 10.76 -2.38 -20.33
C ALA A 22 11.52 -2.48 -19.01
N ASP A 23 12.82 -2.16 -19.03
CA ASP A 23 13.58 -1.90 -17.82
C ASP A 23 13.15 -0.56 -17.23
N THR A 24 12.26 -0.63 -16.25
CA THR A 24 11.69 0.56 -15.61
C THR A 24 12.69 1.27 -14.71
N GLY A 25 13.71 0.56 -14.18
CA GLY A 25 14.80 1.16 -13.41
C GLY A 25 15.65 2.07 -14.29
N GLU A 26 16.10 1.56 -15.43
CA GLU A 26 16.86 2.34 -16.41
C GLU A 26 16.05 3.54 -16.91
N TYR A 27 14.78 3.33 -17.23
CA TYR A 27 13.89 4.44 -17.66
C TYR A 27 13.76 5.53 -16.60
N LEU A 28 13.60 5.18 -15.33
CA LEU A 28 13.50 6.15 -14.24
C LEU A 28 14.83 6.84 -13.94
N GLU A 29 15.94 6.12 -14.01
CA GLU A 29 17.28 6.71 -13.87
C GLU A 29 17.51 7.79 -14.94
N GLN A 30 17.18 7.49 -16.19
CA GLN A 30 17.25 8.45 -17.29
C GLN A 30 16.31 9.65 -17.04
N ALA A 31 15.06 9.39 -16.65
CA ALA A 31 14.09 10.46 -16.38
C ALA A 31 14.57 11.43 -15.29
N VAL A 32 15.16 10.89 -14.22
CA VAL A 32 15.76 11.73 -13.16
C VAL A 32 16.97 12.49 -13.65
N SER A 33 17.84 11.87 -14.45
CA SER A 33 19.01 12.56 -15.03
C SER A 33 18.65 13.71 -15.97
N GLU A 34 17.51 13.60 -16.65
CA GLU A 34 16.92 14.65 -17.49
C GLU A 34 16.19 15.76 -16.67
N GLY A 35 16.20 15.66 -15.35
CA GLY A 35 15.54 16.62 -14.46
C GLY A 35 14.02 16.46 -14.36
N LYS A 36 13.47 15.34 -14.78
CA LYS A 36 12.03 15.05 -14.62
C LYS A 36 11.70 14.83 -13.15
N LYS A 37 10.51 15.24 -12.74
CA LYS A 37 9.98 14.99 -11.40
C LYS A 37 9.30 13.64 -11.37
N VAL A 38 9.71 12.81 -10.42
CA VAL A 38 9.13 11.47 -10.19
C VAL A 38 8.33 11.50 -8.92
N VAL A 39 7.11 11.00 -8.95
CA VAL A 39 6.24 10.81 -7.78
C VAL A 39 6.12 9.33 -7.51
N LEU A 40 6.46 8.94 -6.29
CA LEU A 40 6.34 7.57 -5.81
C LEU A 40 5.12 7.47 -4.90
N GLU A 41 4.18 6.60 -5.23
CA GLU A 41 3.00 6.34 -4.40
C GLU A 41 3.19 5.00 -3.67
N ALA A 42 3.22 5.07 -2.33
CA ALA A 42 3.22 3.91 -1.45
C ALA A 42 1.87 3.80 -0.73
N GLN A 43 1.67 2.73 0.01
CA GLN A 43 0.42 2.44 0.71
C GLN A 43 0.64 1.80 2.08
N LEU A 44 -0.43 1.61 2.84
CA LEU A 44 -0.56 0.84 4.08
C LEU A 44 0.01 1.46 5.35
N GLY A 45 1.13 2.15 5.31
CA GLY A 45 1.77 2.75 6.49
C GLY A 45 2.71 1.81 7.28
N ALA A 46 3.56 2.39 8.10
CA ALA A 46 4.72 1.76 8.74
C ALA A 46 4.37 0.54 9.62
N MET A 47 3.23 0.55 10.31
CA MET A 47 2.83 -0.59 11.16
C MET A 47 2.49 -1.86 10.37
N ARG A 48 2.33 -1.77 9.06
CA ARG A 48 2.09 -2.88 8.15
C ARG A 48 3.30 -3.22 7.28
N ASP A 49 4.41 -2.54 7.50
CA ASP A 49 5.67 -2.81 6.81
C ASP A 49 6.11 -4.25 7.02
N ILE A 50 6.71 -4.86 5.99
CA ILE A 50 7.12 -6.26 6.03
C ILE A 50 8.22 -6.50 7.08
N ASP A 51 9.14 -5.53 7.24
CA ASP A 51 10.30 -5.66 8.14
C ASP A 51 10.05 -5.01 9.51
N TYR A 52 9.40 -3.86 9.53
CA TYR A 52 9.25 -3.01 10.73
C TYR A 52 7.82 -2.98 11.27
N GLY A 53 6.88 -3.65 10.60
CA GLY A 53 5.49 -3.71 11.03
C GLY A 53 5.24 -4.66 12.20
N ILE A 54 3.97 -4.77 12.58
CA ILE A 54 3.52 -5.61 13.70
C ILE A 54 3.38 -7.07 13.23
N PHE A 55 4.44 -7.82 13.26
CA PHE A 55 4.43 -9.25 12.89
C PHE A 55 3.51 -10.06 13.82
N PRO A 56 2.70 -11.01 13.32
CA PRO A 56 2.60 -11.47 11.92
C PRO A 56 1.57 -10.72 11.05
N TYR A 57 1.10 -9.58 11.49
CA TYR A 57 0.03 -8.82 10.84
C TYR A 57 0.55 -7.75 9.87
N THR A 58 1.67 -8.04 9.21
CA THR A 58 2.30 -7.19 8.20
C THR A 58 1.69 -7.39 6.82
N SER A 59 2.00 -6.49 5.88
CA SER A 59 1.76 -6.70 4.46
C SER A 59 2.94 -7.47 3.83
N SER A 60 2.82 -7.79 2.56
CA SER A 60 3.90 -8.43 1.79
C SER A 60 4.87 -7.43 1.15
N SER A 61 4.82 -6.16 1.52
CA SER A 61 5.60 -5.09 0.90
C SER A 61 6.19 -4.15 1.92
N SER A 62 7.27 -3.47 1.53
CA SER A 62 7.81 -2.34 2.28
C SER A 62 6.94 -1.12 2.09
N THR A 63 6.49 -0.53 3.20
CA THR A 63 5.53 0.58 3.22
C THR A 63 6.14 1.90 3.69
N ILE A 64 7.39 1.88 4.13
CA ILE A 64 8.12 3.08 4.57
C ILE A 64 8.68 3.84 3.36
N SER A 65 8.68 5.16 3.42
CA SER A 65 9.08 6.03 2.31
C SER A 65 10.51 5.80 1.82
N ALA A 66 11.43 5.49 2.72
CA ALA A 66 12.83 5.22 2.38
C ALA A 66 13.01 4.06 1.38
N TYR A 67 12.06 3.14 1.30
CA TYR A 67 12.08 2.04 0.34
C TYR A 67 11.61 2.46 -1.06
N GLY A 68 10.97 3.59 -1.21
CA GLY A 68 10.43 4.06 -2.49
C GLY A 68 11.44 4.03 -3.63
N PRO A 69 12.60 4.69 -3.52
CA PRO A 69 13.63 4.65 -4.55
C PRO A 69 14.18 3.24 -4.82
N ILE A 70 14.30 2.41 -3.78
CA ILE A 70 14.75 1.02 -3.91
C ILE A 70 13.73 0.21 -4.72
N GLY A 71 12.45 0.29 -4.34
CA GLY A 71 11.37 -0.41 -5.03
C GLY A 71 11.15 0.06 -6.47
N ALA A 72 11.49 1.31 -6.77
CA ALA A 72 11.43 1.88 -8.10
C ALA A 72 12.66 1.55 -8.99
N GLY A 73 13.67 0.86 -8.46
CA GLY A 73 14.89 0.51 -9.19
C GLY A 73 15.92 1.65 -9.31
N ILE A 74 15.80 2.69 -8.50
CA ILE A 74 16.72 3.85 -8.45
C ILE A 74 17.32 4.06 -7.04
N PRO A 75 17.97 3.04 -6.45
CA PRO A 75 18.34 3.03 -5.02
C PRO A 75 19.33 4.12 -4.60
N GLY A 76 20.03 4.73 -5.55
CA GLY A 76 20.97 5.83 -5.28
C GLY A 76 20.33 7.20 -5.14
N LYS A 77 19.01 7.32 -5.31
CA LYS A 77 18.31 8.61 -5.26
C LYS A 77 17.70 8.84 -3.88
N SER A 78 17.78 10.10 -3.43
CA SER A 78 17.07 10.57 -2.22
C SER A 78 15.70 11.12 -2.57
N LEU A 79 14.81 11.13 -1.58
CA LEU A 79 13.50 11.79 -1.69
C LEU A 79 13.65 13.25 -1.29
N ASP A 80 13.24 14.17 -2.15
CA ASP A 80 13.21 15.62 -1.84
C ASP A 80 12.10 15.93 -0.83
N HIS A 81 10.95 15.27 -0.98
CA HIS A 81 9.77 15.47 -0.15
C HIS A 81 9.09 14.14 0.15
N VAL A 82 8.59 14.00 1.37
CA VAL A 82 7.73 12.90 1.80
C VAL A 82 6.41 13.48 2.26
N ILE A 83 5.33 13.07 1.63
CA ILE A 83 3.97 13.51 1.97
C ILE A 83 3.22 12.35 2.58
N GLY A 84 2.78 12.51 3.83
CA GLY A 84 1.90 11.57 4.50
C GLY A 84 0.43 11.91 4.20
N VAL A 85 -0.31 10.92 3.69
CA VAL A 85 -1.76 11.02 3.51
C VAL A 85 -2.43 10.20 4.60
N LEU A 86 -3.21 10.85 5.44
CA LEU A 86 -3.87 10.23 6.58
C LEU A 86 -5.40 10.35 6.43
N LYS A 87 -6.10 9.24 6.66
CA LYS A 87 -7.55 9.27 6.76
C LYS A 87 -7.97 9.92 8.09
N ALA A 88 -9.14 10.56 8.10
CA ALA A 88 -9.72 11.12 9.33
C ALA A 88 -10.06 10.03 10.38
N TYR A 89 -10.17 8.80 9.96
CA TYR A 89 -10.33 7.61 10.78
C TYR A 89 -9.52 6.45 10.20
N SER A 90 -9.01 5.59 11.05
CA SER A 90 -8.23 4.43 10.60
C SER A 90 -9.13 3.24 10.30
N THR A 91 -8.81 2.48 9.26
CA THR A 91 -9.54 1.26 8.91
C THR A 91 -8.60 0.10 8.65
N CYS A 92 -9.01 -1.11 9.01
CA CYS A 92 -8.21 -2.30 8.81
C CYS A 92 -9.08 -3.51 8.42
N VAL A 93 -8.61 -4.31 7.47
CA VAL A 93 -9.18 -5.63 7.17
C VAL A 93 -8.34 -6.70 7.85
N GLY A 94 -9.00 -7.68 8.46
CA GLY A 94 -8.33 -8.83 9.07
C GLY A 94 -8.06 -8.68 10.57
N ALA A 95 -7.40 -9.69 11.12
CA ALA A 95 -7.06 -9.79 12.53
C ALA A 95 -5.81 -8.94 12.88
N GLY A 96 -5.47 -8.93 14.15
CA GLY A 96 -4.29 -8.28 14.70
C GLY A 96 -4.57 -7.07 15.54
N PRO A 97 -3.56 -6.55 16.22
CA PRO A 97 -3.69 -5.35 17.01
C PRO A 97 -4.07 -4.16 16.13
N PHE A 98 -4.96 -3.35 16.64
CA PHE A 98 -5.42 -2.14 16.01
C PHE A 98 -5.33 -1.03 17.04
N VAL A 99 -4.24 -0.30 16.99
CA VAL A 99 -3.89 0.73 17.97
C VAL A 99 -4.91 1.85 17.88
N ALA A 100 -5.41 2.35 18.97
CA ALA A 100 -6.50 3.32 19.12
C ALA A 100 -7.89 2.67 19.39
N GLU A 101 -7.93 1.72 20.33
CA GLU A 101 -9.13 0.98 20.70
C GLU A 101 -10.11 1.77 21.60
N HIS A 102 -10.68 2.84 21.09
CA HIS A 102 -11.95 3.28 21.66
C HIS A 102 -13.08 2.80 20.75
N ALA A 103 -13.82 1.84 21.24
CA ALA A 103 -14.95 1.28 20.52
C ALA A 103 -15.99 2.37 20.26
N MET A 104 -16.24 2.63 18.99
CA MET A 104 -17.49 3.29 18.59
C MET A 104 -18.64 2.29 18.82
N SER A 105 -19.87 2.78 18.95
CA SER A 105 -21.00 1.85 18.99
C SER A 105 -21.13 1.11 17.65
N ASP A 106 -21.62 -0.12 17.69
CA ASP A 106 -21.78 -0.96 16.50
C ASP A 106 -22.61 -0.27 15.41
N ASP A 107 -23.64 0.50 15.81
CA ASP A 107 -24.47 1.27 14.89
C ASP A 107 -23.69 2.35 14.14
N TRP A 108 -22.77 3.02 14.82
CA TRP A 108 -21.91 4.02 14.21
C TRP A 108 -20.88 3.37 13.25
N GLU A 109 -20.29 2.27 13.64
CA GLU A 109 -19.37 1.54 12.77
C GLU A 109 -20.07 1.08 11.49
N GLU A 110 -21.28 0.56 11.60
CA GLU A 110 -22.05 0.10 10.44
C GLU A 110 -22.48 1.25 9.53
N ALA A 111 -22.93 2.37 10.11
CA ALA A 111 -23.30 3.57 9.36
C ALA A 111 -22.10 4.13 8.58
N LEU A 112 -20.93 4.22 9.23
CA LEU A 112 -19.69 4.70 8.61
C LEU A 112 -19.20 3.74 7.53
N ARG A 113 -19.31 2.44 7.76
CA ARG A 113 -18.95 1.40 6.79
C ARG A 113 -19.77 1.51 5.50
N LYS A 114 -21.07 1.68 5.64
CA LYS A 114 -21.97 1.86 4.50
C LYS A 114 -21.71 3.18 3.76
N ALA A 115 -21.56 4.27 4.49
CA ALA A 115 -21.32 5.60 3.90
C ALA A 115 -19.97 5.67 3.17
N GLY A 116 -18.92 5.04 3.74
CA GLY A 116 -17.58 5.05 3.18
C GLY A 116 -17.28 3.92 2.19
N GLY A 117 -18.20 2.96 1.97
CA GLY A 117 -17.94 1.79 1.14
C GLY A 117 -16.79 0.92 1.68
N GLU A 118 -16.60 0.90 2.99
CA GLU A 118 -15.40 0.36 3.64
C GLU A 118 -15.47 -1.17 3.80
N TYR A 119 -15.27 -1.81 2.68
CA TYR A 119 -15.16 -3.26 2.57
C TYR A 119 -13.85 -3.63 1.85
N GLY A 120 -13.35 -4.84 2.06
CA GLY A 120 -12.18 -5.35 1.35
C GLY A 120 -12.50 -5.52 -0.13
N ALA A 121 -11.72 -4.91 -1.02
CA ALA A 121 -12.00 -4.88 -2.45
C ALA A 121 -12.14 -6.29 -3.07
N ALA A 122 -11.29 -7.24 -2.66
CA ALA A 122 -11.30 -8.60 -3.21
C ALA A 122 -12.25 -9.55 -2.47
N THR A 123 -12.50 -9.34 -1.17
CA THR A 123 -13.20 -10.32 -0.31
C THR A 123 -14.53 -9.83 0.20
N GLY A 124 -14.87 -8.55 0.02
CA GLY A 124 -16.07 -7.94 0.59
C GLY A 124 -16.12 -7.92 2.12
N ARG A 125 -15.01 -8.28 2.81
CA ARG A 125 -14.99 -8.30 4.27
C ARG A 125 -15.17 -6.91 4.84
N PRO A 126 -16.01 -6.73 5.87
CA PRO A 126 -16.17 -5.44 6.54
C PRO A 126 -14.87 -5.01 7.20
N ARG A 127 -14.53 -3.74 7.06
CA ARG A 127 -13.36 -3.16 7.74
C ARG A 127 -13.70 -2.83 9.18
N ARG A 128 -12.72 -2.98 10.06
CA ARG A 128 -12.76 -2.47 11.43
C ARG A 128 -12.43 -0.98 11.39
N TYR A 129 -13.01 -0.21 12.29
CA TYR A 129 -12.80 1.23 12.41
C TYR A 129 -12.19 1.59 13.74
N ARG A 130 -11.38 2.65 13.72
CA ARG A 130 -10.88 3.27 14.95
C ARG A 130 -10.72 4.77 14.72
N CYS A 131 -11.05 5.57 15.72
CA CYS A 131 -10.71 6.99 15.72
C CYS A 131 -9.20 7.17 15.81
N ILE A 132 -8.68 8.13 15.07
CA ILE A 132 -7.27 8.50 15.17
C ILE A 132 -7.13 9.43 16.37
N TYR A 133 -6.51 8.93 17.43
CA TYR A 133 -6.02 9.80 18.52
C TYR A 133 -4.60 10.22 18.19
N CYS A 134 -4.43 11.45 17.74
CA CYS A 134 -3.15 12.01 17.29
C CYS A 134 -1.98 11.87 18.28
N ASN A 135 -2.27 11.67 19.57
CA ASN A 135 -1.24 11.57 20.61
C ASN A 135 -0.65 10.16 20.80
N GLN A 136 -1.30 9.10 20.32
CA GLN A 136 -0.81 7.74 20.52
C GLN A 136 -0.01 7.22 19.31
N GLU A 137 -0.37 7.59 18.10
CA GLU A 137 0.39 7.17 16.91
C GLU A 137 1.75 7.87 16.84
N ALA A 138 1.86 9.12 17.28
CA ALA A 138 3.14 9.84 17.34
C ALA A 138 4.16 9.24 18.33
N SER A 139 3.74 8.46 19.30
CA SER A 139 4.64 7.82 20.27
C SER A 139 5.24 6.50 19.75
N LEU A 140 4.66 5.90 18.73
CA LEU A 140 5.10 4.63 18.13
C LEU A 140 6.08 4.82 16.96
N LEU A 141 6.27 6.07 16.52
CA LEU A 141 7.17 6.44 15.43
C LEU A 141 8.53 6.97 15.90
N ARG A 142 8.86 6.73 17.18
CA ARG A 142 10.17 7.11 17.76
C ARG A 142 11.08 5.92 17.95
#